data_cad98d17f742646d2de9d80431b9a84f
#
_entry.id   cad98d17f742646d2de9d80431b9a84f
#
_cell.length_a   1.000
_cell.length_b   1.000
_cell.length_c   1.000
_cell.angle_alpha   90.00
_cell.angle_beta   90.00
_cell.angle_gamma   90.00
#
_symmetry.space_group_name_H-M   'P 1'
#
loop_
_entity.id
_entity.type
_entity.pdbx_description
1 polymer ?
#
loop_
_entity_poly.entity_id
_entity_poly.type
_entity_poly.pdbx_seq_one_letter_code
_entity_poly.pdbx_strand_id
1 'polypeptide(L)'
;YSSAASDVYKRQVESGEMDANYFQHVPYLDSFNEEKGTHLVEVGKIHYEPFGIYPGTKKDLSELADGDTIAVPNDTTNEARALLLLQDNGIITLKDGAGLEATVNDIAENPHNVKIEELAAEQVARVAPEVAFVVLNGNYALQAGYSVAQDSLAYETSDSEAAKTYVNVIAVKEGNEESEAIKALVDTLKSDEIKDFINEKYDGAVIPFEDSADADADKEETADVTTDTETETTEEAAE
;
A
#
# COMPACT_ATOMS: atom_id res chain seq x y z
N TYR A 1 6.52 -9.84 -13.27
CA TYR A 1 7.18 -10.69 -12.27
C TYR A 1 6.11 -11.61 -11.70
N SER A 2 6.33 -12.93 -11.73
CA SER A 2 5.39 -13.85 -11.10
C SER A 2 5.70 -13.99 -9.61
N SER A 3 4.72 -14.37 -8.80
CA SER A 3 4.92 -14.69 -7.37
C SER A 3 6.08 -15.69 -7.17
N ALA A 4 6.27 -16.63 -8.10
CA ALA A 4 7.39 -17.55 -8.11
C ALA A 4 8.75 -16.85 -8.22
N ALA A 5 8.87 -15.71 -8.91
CA ALA A 5 10.13 -14.96 -8.99
C ALA A 5 10.42 -14.23 -7.66
N SER A 6 9.38 -13.67 -7.02
CA SER A 6 9.50 -13.05 -5.70
C SER A 6 9.96 -14.03 -4.63
N ASP A 7 9.46 -15.25 -4.66
CA ASP A 7 9.88 -16.32 -3.76
C ASP A 7 11.36 -16.73 -3.97
N VAL A 8 11.84 -16.70 -5.22
CA VAL A 8 13.24 -16.96 -5.54
C VAL A 8 14.14 -15.91 -4.88
N TYR A 9 13.80 -14.62 -5.01
CA TYR A 9 14.60 -13.55 -4.41
C TYR A 9 14.67 -13.63 -2.88
N LYS A 10 13.57 -13.97 -2.20
CA LYS A 10 13.59 -14.19 -0.75
C LYS A 10 14.54 -15.34 -0.35
N ARG A 11 14.48 -16.45 -1.08
CA ARG A 11 15.38 -17.60 -0.84
C ARG A 11 16.84 -17.27 -1.10
N GLN A 12 17.13 -16.40 -2.07
CA GLN A 12 18.48 -15.93 -2.34
C GLN A 12 19.04 -15.07 -1.20
N VAL A 13 18.20 -14.24 -0.58
CA VAL A 13 18.61 -13.50 0.63
C VAL A 13 18.82 -14.46 1.80
N GLU A 14 17.91 -15.43 2.02
CA GLU A 14 18.05 -16.43 3.08
C GLU A 14 19.32 -17.28 2.90
N SER A 15 19.66 -17.66 1.66
CA SER A 15 20.88 -18.40 1.36
C SER A 15 22.17 -17.58 1.40
N GLY A 16 22.06 -16.24 1.41
CA GLY A 16 23.19 -15.32 1.33
C GLY A 16 23.74 -15.12 -0.08
N GLU A 17 23.01 -15.51 -1.12
CA GLU A 17 23.35 -15.18 -2.51
C GLU A 17 23.09 -13.70 -2.84
N MET A 18 22.16 -13.08 -2.11
CA MET A 18 21.85 -11.65 -2.15
C MET A 18 21.89 -11.08 -0.73
N ASP A 19 22.35 -9.85 -0.59
CA ASP A 19 22.46 -9.19 0.72
C ASP A 19 21.11 -8.69 1.24
N ALA A 20 20.22 -8.24 0.34
CA ALA A 20 18.91 -7.69 0.66
C ALA A 20 17.93 -7.86 -0.51
N ASN A 21 16.65 -7.68 -0.23
CA ASN A 21 15.63 -7.42 -1.24
C ASN A 21 14.72 -6.25 -0.85
N TYR A 22 14.06 -5.67 -1.86
CA TYR A 22 13.14 -4.56 -1.70
C TYR A 22 11.99 -4.70 -2.70
N PHE A 23 10.86 -5.27 -2.29
CA PHE A 23 9.69 -5.44 -3.15
C PHE A 23 8.42 -5.88 -2.41
N GLN A 24 8.47 -6.03 -1.08
CA GLN A 24 7.42 -6.66 -0.29
C GLN A 24 7.01 -5.82 0.91
N HIS A 25 5.75 -5.90 1.29
CA HIS A 25 5.25 -5.33 2.53
C HIS A 25 5.42 -6.29 3.71
N VAL A 26 5.36 -5.76 4.93
CA VAL A 26 5.60 -6.50 6.18
C VAL A 26 4.76 -7.76 6.29
N PRO A 27 3.40 -7.75 6.16
CA PRO A 27 2.62 -8.97 6.32
C PRO A 27 3.01 -10.09 5.33
N TYR A 28 3.42 -9.73 4.10
CA TYR A 28 3.87 -10.73 3.13
C TYR A 28 5.23 -11.31 3.49
N LEU A 29 6.13 -10.52 4.11
CA LEU A 29 7.41 -11.01 4.64
C LEU A 29 7.17 -12.00 5.78
N ASP A 30 6.31 -11.65 6.72
CA ASP A 30 6.00 -12.47 7.89
C ASP A 30 5.35 -13.80 7.50
N SER A 31 4.32 -13.74 6.64
CA SER A 31 3.65 -14.93 6.11
C SER A 31 4.63 -15.86 5.38
N PHE A 32 5.55 -15.30 4.58
CA PHE A 32 6.57 -16.11 3.90
C PHE A 32 7.54 -16.78 4.88
N ASN A 33 7.99 -16.06 5.89
CA ASN A 33 8.86 -16.63 6.93
C ASN A 33 8.18 -17.80 7.63
N GLU A 34 6.91 -17.64 8.01
CA GLU A 34 6.14 -18.68 8.67
C GLU A 34 5.94 -19.91 7.76
N GLU A 35 5.50 -19.70 6.52
CA GLU A 35 5.22 -20.79 5.59
C GLU A 35 6.46 -21.56 5.12
N LYS A 36 7.58 -20.86 4.95
CA LYS A 36 8.80 -21.42 4.34
C LYS A 36 9.91 -21.71 5.36
N GLY A 37 9.72 -21.30 6.61
CA GLY A 37 10.72 -21.44 7.67
C GLY A 37 11.98 -20.62 7.38
N THR A 38 11.84 -19.43 6.81
CA THR A 38 12.93 -18.49 6.55
C THR A 38 13.07 -17.50 7.72
N HIS A 39 14.22 -16.81 7.81
CA HIS A 39 14.58 -15.90 8.89
C HIS A 39 14.97 -14.54 8.32
N LEU A 40 14.10 -14.01 7.46
CA LEU A 40 14.27 -12.68 6.91
C LEU A 40 13.71 -11.65 7.87
N VAL A 41 14.42 -10.52 8.04
CA VAL A 41 14.03 -9.44 8.93
C VAL A 41 13.96 -8.12 8.17
N GLU A 42 13.02 -7.26 8.56
CA GLU A 42 12.96 -5.90 8.06
C GLU A 42 14.08 -5.04 8.66
N VAL A 43 14.67 -4.16 7.84
CA VAL A 43 15.69 -3.20 8.30
C VAL A 43 15.34 -1.76 7.96
N GLY A 44 14.31 -1.53 7.17
CA GLY A 44 13.85 -0.19 6.85
C GLY A 44 12.51 -0.20 6.15
N LYS A 45 11.58 0.63 6.65
CA LYS A 45 10.29 0.94 6.04
C LYS A 45 10.50 2.08 5.06
N ILE A 46 10.19 1.89 3.78
CA ILE A 46 10.60 2.82 2.73
C ILE A 46 9.41 3.53 2.09
N HIS A 47 8.40 2.78 1.65
CA HIS A 47 7.25 3.39 0.99
C HIS A 47 5.98 2.56 1.18
N TYR A 48 4.88 3.20 0.92
CA TYR A 48 3.56 2.59 0.87
C TYR A 48 2.98 2.70 -0.53
N GLU A 49 2.31 1.66 -1.00
CA GLU A 49 1.56 1.66 -2.25
C GLU A 49 0.08 1.49 -1.94
N PRO A 50 -0.77 2.51 -2.22
CA PRO A 50 -2.21 2.37 -2.04
C PRO A 50 -2.77 1.18 -2.81
N PHE A 51 -3.57 0.37 -2.14
CA PHE A 51 -4.34 -0.68 -2.75
C PHE A 51 -5.66 -0.09 -3.22
N GLY A 52 -6.13 -0.45 -4.41
CA GLY A 52 -7.29 0.22 -4.98
C GLY A 52 -8.26 -0.70 -5.71
N ILE A 53 -9.50 -0.25 -5.81
CA ILE A 53 -10.55 -0.82 -6.66
C ILE A 53 -10.54 -0.03 -7.96
N TYR A 54 -10.39 -0.73 -9.06
CA TYR A 54 -10.33 -0.13 -10.40
C TYR A 54 -11.47 -0.60 -11.29
N PRO A 55 -11.85 0.23 -12.29
CA PRO A 55 -12.93 -0.12 -13.20
C PRO A 55 -12.58 -1.32 -14.06
N GLY A 56 -13.54 -2.22 -14.17
CA GLY A 56 -13.57 -3.28 -15.17
C GLY A 56 -14.54 -2.92 -16.30
N THR A 57 -15.59 -3.74 -16.47
CA THR A 57 -16.71 -3.47 -17.37
C THR A 57 -17.60 -2.34 -16.86
N LYS A 58 -17.63 -2.10 -15.55
CA LYS A 58 -18.34 -1.00 -14.88
C LYS A 58 -17.37 0.10 -14.48
N LYS A 59 -17.86 1.35 -14.48
CA LYS A 59 -17.02 2.54 -14.33
C LYS A 59 -17.24 3.31 -13.05
N ASP A 60 -18.22 2.89 -12.24
CA ASP A 60 -18.56 3.49 -10.96
C ASP A 60 -19.05 2.39 -10.01
N LEU A 61 -18.72 2.48 -8.71
CA LEU A 61 -19.14 1.47 -7.72
C LEU A 61 -20.67 1.43 -7.57
N SER A 62 -21.37 2.52 -7.84
CA SER A 62 -22.84 2.55 -7.84
C SER A 62 -23.48 1.72 -8.95
N GLU A 63 -22.72 1.32 -9.95
CA GLU A 63 -23.19 0.40 -11.01
C GLU A 63 -23.16 -1.08 -10.59
N LEU A 64 -22.63 -1.38 -9.38
CA LEU A 64 -22.57 -2.75 -8.86
C LEU A 64 -23.96 -3.40 -8.86
N ALA A 65 -24.09 -4.56 -9.48
CA ALA A 65 -25.34 -5.30 -9.60
C ALA A 65 -25.21 -6.72 -9.05
N ASP A 66 -26.37 -7.33 -8.80
CA ASP A 66 -26.47 -8.69 -8.30
C ASP A 66 -25.76 -9.69 -9.23
N GLY A 67 -24.88 -10.49 -8.66
CA GLY A 67 -24.11 -11.51 -9.37
C GLY A 67 -22.90 -11.03 -10.14
N ASP A 68 -22.50 -9.75 -10.02
CA ASP A 68 -21.27 -9.22 -10.60
C ASP A 68 -20.03 -9.94 -10.07
N THR A 69 -18.98 -9.95 -10.87
CA THR A 69 -17.68 -10.52 -10.48
C THR A 69 -16.68 -9.41 -10.16
N ILE A 70 -15.95 -9.56 -9.07
CA ILE A 70 -14.82 -8.71 -8.66
C ILE A 70 -13.59 -9.61 -8.57
N ALA A 71 -12.53 -9.28 -9.30
CA ALA A 71 -11.28 -10.03 -9.25
C ALA A 71 -10.33 -9.44 -8.20
N VAL A 72 -9.72 -10.33 -7.40
CA VAL A 72 -8.81 -9.98 -6.29
C VAL A 72 -7.56 -10.86 -6.35
N PRO A 73 -6.42 -10.45 -5.72
CA PRO A 73 -5.27 -11.33 -5.52
C PRO A 73 -5.61 -12.56 -4.68
N ASN A 74 -4.93 -13.68 -4.95
CA ASN A 74 -5.15 -14.96 -4.27
C ASN A 74 -4.07 -15.35 -3.26
N ASP A 75 -3.09 -14.49 -3.00
CA ASP A 75 -2.17 -14.72 -1.90
C ASP A 75 -2.80 -14.23 -0.59
N THR A 76 -2.53 -14.95 0.49
CA THR A 76 -3.22 -14.81 1.79
C THR A 76 -3.34 -13.35 2.25
N THR A 77 -2.24 -12.59 2.16
CA THR A 77 -2.21 -11.23 2.71
C THR A 77 -2.88 -10.20 1.79
N ASN A 78 -2.74 -10.31 0.46
CA ASN A 78 -3.39 -9.40 -0.47
C ASN A 78 -4.86 -9.75 -0.71
N GLU A 79 -5.27 -11.04 -0.61
CA GLU A 79 -6.68 -11.42 -0.59
C GLU A 79 -7.40 -10.77 0.59
N ALA A 80 -6.87 -10.95 1.81
CA ALA A 80 -7.44 -10.34 3.01
C ALA A 80 -7.54 -8.82 2.89
N ARG A 81 -6.48 -8.18 2.39
CA ARG A 81 -6.44 -6.73 2.15
C ARG A 81 -7.50 -6.28 1.15
N ALA A 82 -7.70 -7.04 0.05
CA ALA A 82 -8.75 -6.76 -0.92
C ALA A 82 -10.15 -6.87 -0.31
N LEU A 83 -10.40 -7.92 0.47
CA LEU A 83 -11.69 -8.13 1.13
C LEU A 83 -11.99 -7.03 2.16
N LEU A 84 -10.98 -6.58 2.91
CA LEU A 84 -11.10 -5.43 3.83
C LEU A 84 -11.46 -4.16 3.07
N LEU A 85 -10.81 -3.88 1.94
CA LEU A 85 -11.12 -2.71 1.12
C LEU A 85 -12.54 -2.78 0.52
N LEU A 86 -13.00 -3.97 0.12
CA LEU A 86 -14.38 -4.17 -0.33
C LEU A 86 -15.38 -3.94 0.82
N GLN A 87 -15.05 -4.36 2.04
CA GLN A 87 -15.85 -4.10 3.23
C GLN A 87 -15.92 -2.60 3.56
N ASP A 88 -14.80 -1.89 3.53
CA ASP A 88 -14.73 -0.46 3.81
C ASP A 88 -15.59 0.36 2.82
N ASN A 89 -15.80 -0.18 1.61
CA ASN A 89 -16.67 0.39 0.59
C ASN A 89 -18.12 -0.17 0.61
N GLY A 90 -18.49 -0.96 1.62
CA GLY A 90 -19.86 -1.46 1.82
C GLY A 90 -20.31 -2.51 0.79
N ILE A 91 -19.37 -3.14 0.08
CA ILE A 91 -19.67 -4.15 -0.95
C ILE A 91 -19.94 -5.50 -0.30
N ILE A 92 -19.18 -5.86 0.74
CA ILE A 92 -19.34 -7.07 1.55
C ILE A 92 -19.20 -6.71 3.03
N THR A 93 -19.54 -7.66 3.91
CA THR A 93 -19.18 -7.60 5.34
C THR A 93 -18.45 -8.87 5.71
N LEU A 94 -17.33 -8.77 6.40
CA LEU A 94 -16.55 -9.90 6.90
C LEU A 94 -17.04 -10.29 8.31
N LYS A 95 -16.76 -11.53 8.71
CA LYS A 95 -16.97 -12.01 10.08
C LYS A 95 -16.10 -11.22 11.06
N ASP A 96 -16.60 -11.05 12.27
CA ASP A 96 -15.84 -10.42 13.35
C ASP A 96 -14.50 -11.14 13.56
N GLY A 97 -13.41 -10.37 13.57
CA GLY A 97 -12.06 -10.86 13.82
C GLY A 97 -11.37 -11.54 12.63
N ALA A 98 -11.94 -11.50 11.41
CA ALA A 98 -11.30 -12.05 10.20
C ALA A 98 -9.92 -11.41 9.92
N GLY A 99 -9.79 -10.08 10.07
CA GLY A 99 -8.51 -9.37 10.05
C GLY A 99 -7.66 -9.59 8.80
N LEU A 100 -6.34 -9.61 9.02
CA LEU A 100 -5.32 -9.68 7.93
C LEU A 100 -5.17 -11.06 7.29
N GLU A 101 -5.94 -12.05 7.72
CA GLU A 101 -5.97 -13.42 7.18
C GLU A 101 -7.35 -13.78 6.61
N ALA A 102 -8.21 -12.78 6.41
CA ALA A 102 -9.55 -12.97 5.87
C ALA A 102 -9.50 -13.67 4.49
N THR A 103 -10.40 -14.62 4.29
CA THR A 103 -10.61 -15.32 3.02
C THR A 103 -12.04 -15.12 2.54
N VAL A 104 -12.36 -15.52 1.33
CA VAL A 104 -13.74 -15.50 0.81
C VAL A 104 -14.71 -16.28 1.70
N ASN A 105 -14.24 -17.26 2.50
CA ASN A 105 -15.04 -18.00 3.46
C ASN A 105 -15.45 -17.17 4.68
N ASP A 106 -14.82 -16.03 4.89
CA ASP A 106 -15.09 -15.12 6.00
C ASP A 106 -16.08 -14.01 5.64
N ILE A 107 -16.62 -14.02 4.44
CA ILE A 107 -17.71 -13.12 4.05
C ILE A 107 -18.96 -13.53 4.83
N ALA A 108 -19.44 -12.61 5.70
CA ALA A 108 -20.65 -12.78 6.49
C ALA A 108 -21.89 -12.29 5.76
N GLU A 109 -21.77 -11.15 5.06
CA GLU A 109 -22.85 -10.57 4.25
C GLU A 109 -22.34 -10.19 2.87
N ASN A 110 -23.15 -10.47 1.86
CA ASN A 110 -22.89 -10.16 0.46
C ASN A 110 -24.20 -9.71 -0.21
N PRO A 111 -24.59 -8.42 0.00
CA PRO A 111 -25.91 -7.92 -0.41
C PRO A 111 -26.17 -8.03 -1.92
N HIS A 112 -25.12 -7.95 -2.73
CA HIS A 112 -25.20 -8.00 -4.19
C HIS A 112 -24.82 -9.36 -4.76
N ASN A 113 -24.67 -10.39 -3.93
CA ASN A 113 -24.23 -11.72 -4.36
C ASN A 113 -23.00 -11.68 -5.29
N VAL A 114 -22.07 -10.75 -5.03
CA VAL A 114 -20.86 -10.60 -5.84
C VAL A 114 -20.05 -11.90 -5.82
N LYS A 115 -19.48 -12.24 -6.94
CA LYS A 115 -18.54 -13.34 -7.07
C LYS A 115 -17.13 -12.80 -6.91
N ILE A 116 -16.40 -13.32 -5.95
CA ILE A 116 -14.98 -13.00 -5.81
C ILE A 116 -14.19 -14.00 -6.67
N GLU A 117 -13.44 -13.48 -7.63
CA GLU A 117 -12.54 -14.25 -8.48
C GLU A 117 -11.11 -14.06 -8.01
N GLU A 118 -10.55 -15.10 -7.41
CA GLU A 118 -9.21 -15.11 -6.82
C GLU A 118 -8.18 -15.50 -7.88
N LEU A 119 -7.24 -14.61 -8.18
CA LEU A 119 -6.21 -14.77 -9.21
C LEU A 119 -4.83 -14.38 -8.68
N ALA A 120 -3.77 -14.91 -9.31
CA ALA A 120 -2.43 -14.43 -9.02
C ALA A 120 -2.37 -12.90 -9.26
N ALA A 121 -1.77 -12.15 -8.32
CA ALA A 121 -1.84 -10.69 -8.29
C ALA A 121 -1.45 -10.02 -9.63
N GLU A 122 -0.43 -10.56 -10.32
CA GLU A 122 0.00 -10.08 -11.64
C GLU A 122 -1.00 -10.37 -12.78
N GLN A 123 -2.04 -11.15 -12.52
CA GLN A 123 -3.07 -11.49 -13.50
C GLN A 123 -4.37 -10.70 -13.34
N VAL A 124 -4.61 -10.18 -12.15
CA VAL A 124 -5.88 -9.50 -11.82
C VAL A 124 -6.20 -8.36 -12.79
N ALA A 125 -5.23 -7.51 -13.14
CA ALA A 125 -5.46 -6.43 -14.09
C ALA A 125 -5.88 -6.89 -15.48
N ARG A 126 -5.51 -8.11 -15.90
CA ARG A 126 -5.76 -8.62 -17.25
C ARG A 126 -7.22 -8.99 -17.48
N VAL A 127 -7.94 -9.36 -16.41
CA VAL A 127 -9.35 -9.74 -16.49
C VAL A 127 -10.29 -8.55 -16.32
N ALA A 128 -9.79 -7.33 -16.16
CA ALA A 128 -10.63 -6.13 -16.05
C ALA A 128 -11.69 -6.00 -17.17
N PRO A 129 -11.42 -6.36 -18.46
CA PRO A 129 -12.45 -6.33 -19.49
C PRO A 129 -13.58 -7.37 -19.33
N GLU A 130 -13.42 -8.34 -18.43
CA GLU A 130 -14.34 -9.50 -18.28
C GLU A 130 -15.13 -9.41 -16.97
N VAL A 131 -14.68 -8.64 -15.98
CA VAL A 131 -15.28 -8.52 -14.63
C VAL A 131 -15.83 -7.12 -14.38
N ALA A 132 -16.67 -6.94 -13.38
CA ALA A 132 -17.19 -5.63 -13.01
C ALA A 132 -16.09 -4.71 -12.51
N PHE A 133 -15.28 -5.18 -11.57
CA PHE A 133 -14.17 -4.45 -10.96
C PHE A 133 -12.97 -5.36 -10.71
N VAL A 134 -11.80 -4.75 -10.58
CA VAL A 134 -10.56 -5.42 -10.17
C VAL A 134 -9.95 -4.70 -8.97
N VAL A 135 -9.36 -5.45 -8.05
CA VAL A 135 -8.66 -4.90 -6.87
C VAL A 135 -7.17 -5.16 -7.03
N LEU A 136 -6.37 -4.10 -7.08
CA LEU A 136 -4.96 -4.15 -7.49
C LEU A 136 -4.03 -3.54 -6.45
N ASN A 137 -2.87 -4.18 -6.26
CA ASN A 137 -1.71 -3.54 -5.65
C ASN A 137 -1.22 -2.36 -6.51
N GLY A 138 -0.65 -1.33 -5.88
CA GLY A 138 -0.18 -0.12 -6.57
C GLY A 138 0.78 -0.38 -7.71
N ASN A 139 1.78 -1.27 -7.51
CA ASN A 139 2.74 -1.65 -8.54
C ASN A 139 2.09 -2.34 -9.77
N TYR A 140 1.08 -3.18 -9.56
CA TYR A 140 0.36 -3.84 -10.66
C TYR A 140 -0.61 -2.89 -11.36
N ALA A 141 -1.22 -1.96 -10.62
CA ALA A 141 -2.02 -0.90 -11.20
C ALA A 141 -1.17 -0.02 -12.13
N LEU A 142 -0.01 0.44 -11.67
CA LEU A 142 0.95 1.22 -12.47
C LEU A 142 1.41 0.45 -13.73
N GLN A 143 1.74 -0.83 -13.61
CA GLN A 143 2.13 -1.67 -14.75
C GLN A 143 0.99 -1.83 -15.78
N ALA A 144 -0.25 -1.83 -15.32
CA ALA A 144 -1.43 -1.88 -16.18
C ALA A 144 -1.80 -0.51 -16.78
N GLY A 145 -1.08 0.56 -16.40
CA GLY A 145 -1.30 1.92 -16.89
C GLY A 145 -2.38 2.69 -16.13
N TYR A 146 -2.79 2.22 -14.95
CA TYR A 146 -3.71 2.94 -14.07
C TYR A 146 -2.96 3.95 -13.20
N SER A 147 -3.60 5.11 -12.99
CA SER A 147 -3.23 6.08 -11.96
C SER A 147 -4.16 5.92 -10.76
N VAL A 148 -3.60 5.82 -9.56
CA VAL A 148 -4.41 5.74 -8.33
C VAL A 148 -5.33 6.96 -8.22
N ALA A 149 -4.79 8.16 -8.44
CA ALA A 149 -5.54 9.41 -8.29
C ALA A 149 -6.64 9.62 -9.35
N GLN A 150 -6.49 9.05 -10.55
CA GLN A 150 -7.38 9.32 -11.69
C GLN A 150 -8.30 8.16 -12.03
N ASP A 151 -7.84 6.92 -11.84
CA ASP A 151 -8.51 5.73 -12.35
C ASP A 151 -9.12 4.86 -11.25
N SER A 152 -8.69 5.01 -9.99
CA SER A 152 -9.28 4.22 -8.90
C SER A 152 -10.69 4.72 -8.56
N LEU A 153 -11.57 3.78 -8.27
CA LEU A 153 -12.93 4.06 -7.80
C LEU A 153 -12.97 4.22 -6.27
N ALA A 154 -12.07 3.55 -5.60
CA ALA A 154 -11.77 3.66 -4.18
C ALA A 154 -10.35 3.16 -3.94
N TYR A 155 -9.68 3.67 -2.92
CA TYR A 155 -8.32 3.25 -2.55
C TYR A 155 -8.05 3.52 -1.06
N GLU A 156 -7.07 2.83 -0.52
CA GLU A 156 -6.57 3.06 0.83
C GLU A 156 -5.85 4.39 0.93
N THR A 157 -6.20 5.21 1.93
CA THR A 157 -5.56 6.51 2.15
C THR A 157 -4.23 6.37 2.91
N SER A 158 -3.33 7.33 2.76
CA SER A 158 -1.99 7.33 3.38
C SER A 158 -2.00 7.39 4.90
N ASP A 159 -3.07 7.88 5.51
CA ASP A 159 -3.29 7.94 6.96
C ASP A 159 -4.04 6.72 7.53
N SER A 160 -4.41 5.77 6.67
CA SER A 160 -5.12 4.55 7.08
C SER A 160 -4.23 3.59 7.87
N GLU A 161 -4.86 2.70 8.65
CA GLU A 161 -4.14 1.58 9.27
C GLU A 161 -3.50 0.66 8.23
N ALA A 162 -4.09 0.55 7.02
CA ALA A 162 -3.52 -0.19 5.92
C ALA A 162 -2.16 0.39 5.49
N ALA A 163 -2.02 1.73 5.39
CA ALA A 163 -0.75 2.37 5.04
C ALA A 163 0.37 2.02 6.01
N LYS A 164 0.07 1.93 7.30
CA LYS A 164 1.04 1.55 8.34
C LYS A 164 1.38 0.06 8.31
N THR A 165 0.40 -0.77 8.00
CA THR A 165 0.52 -2.23 8.01
C THR A 165 1.23 -2.75 6.76
N TYR A 166 0.84 -2.24 5.58
CA TYR A 166 1.33 -2.75 4.29
C TYR A 166 2.48 -1.92 3.70
N VAL A 167 3.32 -1.35 4.56
CA VAL A 167 4.52 -0.64 4.13
C VAL A 167 5.54 -1.58 3.52
N ASN A 168 6.13 -1.16 2.40
CA ASN A 168 7.19 -1.91 1.71
C ASN A 168 8.54 -1.67 2.40
N VAL A 169 9.28 -2.75 2.58
CA VAL A 169 10.49 -2.79 3.40
C VAL A 169 11.70 -3.33 2.67
N ILE A 170 12.87 -2.93 3.13
CA ILE A 170 14.11 -3.64 2.86
C ILE A 170 14.18 -4.82 3.82
N ALA A 171 14.34 -6.01 3.27
CA ALA A 171 14.50 -7.24 4.04
C ALA A 171 15.90 -7.83 3.83
N VAL A 172 16.51 -8.29 4.91
CA VAL A 172 17.82 -8.95 4.96
C VAL A 172 17.69 -10.29 5.69
N LYS A 173 18.73 -11.14 5.60
CA LYS A 173 18.83 -12.31 6.45
C LYS A 173 19.08 -11.88 7.90
N GLU A 174 18.46 -12.55 8.86
CA GLU A 174 18.71 -12.37 10.30
C GLU A 174 20.22 -12.45 10.60
N GLY A 175 20.71 -11.46 11.34
CA GLY A 175 22.14 -11.29 11.66
C GLY A 175 22.90 -10.34 10.72
N ASN A 176 22.29 -9.85 9.63
CA ASN A 176 22.90 -8.90 8.69
C ASN A 176 22.40 -7.46 8.88
N GLU A 177 21.52 -7.19 9.85
CA GLU A 177 20.85 -5.91 10.08
C GLU A 177 21.83 -4.76 10.30
N GLU A 178 22.93 -5.06 10.99
CA GLU A 178 23.95 -4.07 11.38
C GLU A 178 25.02 -3.81 10.32
N SER A 179 24.93 -4.42 9.13
CA SER A 179 25.86 -4.21 8.03
C SER A 179 25.91 -2.73 7.62
N GLU A 180 27.12 -2.16 7.53
CA GLU A 180 27.29 -0.76 7.09
C GLU A 180 26.72 -0.51 5.68
N ALA A 181 26.81 -1.49 4.78
CA ALA A 181 26.25 -1.39 3.44
C ALA A 181 24.71 -1.35 3.46
N ILE A 182 24.09 -2.15 4.33
CA ILE A 182 22.63 -2.17 4.50
C ILE A 182 22.15 -0.85 5.12
N LYS A 183 22.82 -0.35 6.15
CA LYS A 183 22.51 0.96 6.74
C LYS A 183 22.59 2.08 5.70
N ALA A 184 23.69 2.12 4.92
CA ALA A 184 23.83 3.11 3.87
C ALA A 184 22.75 2.99 2.78
N LEU A 185 22.28 1.78 2.45
CA LEU A 185 21.17 1.56 1.53
C LEU A 185 19.86 2.14 2.09
N VAL A 186 19.54 1.83 3.34
CA VAL A 186 18.32 2.31 4.00
C VAL A 186 18.35 3.83 4.13
N ASP A 187 19.46 4.41 4.62
CA ASP A 187 19.63 5.87 4.76
C ASP A 187 19.46 6.58 3.42
N THR A 188 20.03 6.01 2.35
CA THR A 188 19.90 6.58 0.99
C THR A 188 18.45 6.56 0.53
N LEU A 189 17.73 5.44 0.70
CA LEU A 189 16.34 5.30 0.27
C LEU A 189 15.36 6.15 1.09
N LYS A 190 15.73 6.50 2.32
CA LYS A 190 14.94 7.40 3.21
C LYS A 190 15.36 8.86 3.11
N SER A 191 16.33 9.20 2.27
CA SER A 191 16.77 10.59 2.09
C SER A 191 15.69 11.45 1.44
N ASP A 192 15.72 12.75 1.72
CA ASP A 192 14.79 13.74 1.17
C ASP A 192 14.83 13.73 -0.36
N GLU A 193 16.01 13.56 -0.97
CA GLU A 193 16.18 13.47 -2.42
C GLU A 193 15.35 12.30 -3.02
N ILE A 194 15.32 11.15 -2.34
CA ILE A 194 14.53 9.99 -2.80
C ILE A 194 13.05 10.19 -2.52
N LYS A 195 12.68 10.80 -1.39
CA LYS A 195 11.29 11.16 -1.09
C LYS A 195 10.73 12.12 -2.14
N ASP A 196 11.47 13.17 -2.47
CA ASP A 196 11.10 14.13 -3.51
C ASP A 196 10.95 13.45 -4.88
N PHE A 197 11.90 12.58 -5.23
CA PHE A 197 11.83 11.79 -6.46
C PHE A 197 10.58 10.90 -6.50
N ILE A 198 10.22 10.22 -5.39
CA ILE A 198 9.03 9.38 -5.31
C ILE A 198 7.78 10.24 -5.53
N ASN A 199 7.67 11.37 -4.82
CA ASN A 199 6.52 12.26 -4.91
C ASN A 199 6.35 12.83 -6.32
N GLU A 200 7.44 13.29 -6.95
CA GLU A 200 7.41 13.82 -8.32
C GLU A 200 7.11 12.74 -9.36
N LYS A 201 7.70 11.55 -9.19
CA LYS A 201 7.63 10.48 -10.19
C LYS A 201 6.32 9.73 -10.20
N TYR A 202 5.72 9.51 -9.04
CA TYR A 202 4.62 8.56 -8.87
C TYR A 202 3.27 9.21 -8.54
N ASP A 203 3.24 10.50 -8.26
CA ASP A 203 2.00 11.29 -8.08
C ASP A 203 0.96 10.60 -7.18
N GLY A 204 1.41 10.14 -5.99
CA GLY A 204 0.58 9.46 -5.01
C GLY A 204 0.36 7.96 -5.24
N ALA A 205 0.83 7.38 -6.36
CA ALA A 205 0.79 5.94 -6.58
C ALA A 205 1.82 5.16 -5.74
N VAL A 206 2.86 5.86 -5.32
CA VAL A 206 3.84 5.41 -4.31
C VAL A 206 4.03 6.57 -3.36
N ILE A 207 3.97 6.31 -2.06
CA ILE A 207 4.03 7.33 -1.00
C ILE A 207 5.22 7.00 -0.11
N PRO A 208 6.20 7.91 0.08
CA PRO A 208 7.29 7.70 1.04
C PRO A 208 6.75 7.42 2.43
N PHE A 209 7.35 6.48 3.15
CA PHE A 209 6.98 6.20 4.53
C PHE A 209 7.70 7.16 5.45
N GLU A 210 6.93 7.90 6.26
CA GLU A 210 7.45 8.78 7.30
C GLU A 210 7.40 8.07 8.66
N ASP A 211 8.53 8.01 9.34
CA ASP A 211 8.55 7.57 10.73
C ASP A 211 7.83 8.61 11.60
N SER A 212 7.08 8.17 12.60
CA SER A 212 6.26 9.07 13.44
C SER A 212 7.05 10.19 14.16
N ALA A 213 8.38 10.10 14.17
CA ALA A 213 9.26 11.15 14.70
C ALA A 213 9.50 12.29 13.67
N ASP A 214 9.44 11.97 12.36
CA ASP A 214 9.63 12.96 11.29
C ASP A 214 8.32 13.70 10.98
N ALA A 215 7.17 13.05 11.17
CA ALA A 215 5.85 13.66 10.95
C ALA A 215 5.51 14.81 11.91
N ASP A 216 6.17 14.90 13.06
CA ASP A 216 6.01 16.01 14.01
C ASP A 216 6.97 17.19 13.73
N ALA A 217 8.10 16.95 13.04
CA ALA A 217 9.05 18.00 12.69
C ALA A 217 8.50 18.91 11.57
N ASP A 218 7.85 18.37 10.56
CA ASP A 218 7.25 19.13 9.45
C ASP A 218 6.04 19.98 9.89
N LYS A 219 5.40 19.65 11.02
CA LYS A 219 4.29 20.44 11.56
C LYS A 219 4.76 21.66 12.36
N GLU A 220 5.96 21.64 12.91
CA GLU A 220 6.54 22.81 13.62
C GLU A 220 7.08 23.85 12.64
N GLU A 221 7.62 23.45 11.48
CA GLU A 221 8.19 24.42 10.51
C GLU A 221 7.10 25.19 9.73
N THR A 222 5.90 24.67 9.60
CA THR A 222 4.77 25.36 8.95
C THR A 222 3.98 26.28 9.89
N ALA A 223 4.22 26.23 11.21
CA ALA A 223 3.50 27.06 12.19
C ALA A 223 4.15 28.43 12.46
N ASP A 224 5.39 28.66 12.04
CA ASP A 224 6.15 29.88 12.36
C ASP A 224 6.13 30.98 11.26
N VAL A 225 5.36 30.82 10.19
CA VAL A 225 5.29 31.81 9.07
C VAL A 225 4.07 32.74 9.12
N THR A 226 3.19 32.66 10.13
CA THR A 226 2.00 33.52 10.19
C THR A 226 1.83 34.27 11.50
N THR A 227 2.78 35.15 11.87
CA THR A 227 2.52 36.27 12.79
C THR A 227 3.55 37.36 12.64
N ASP A 228 3.41 38.24 11.68
CA ASP A 228 3.82 39.63 11.77
C ASP A 228 3.07 40.47 10.73
N THR A 229 1.94 41.01 11.12
CA THR A 229 1.38 42.22 10.49
C THR A 229 0.89 43.10 11.61
N GLU A 230 1.77 43.95 12.07
CA GLU A 230 1.47 45.04 13.00
C GLU A 230 0.46 46.00 12.33
N THR A 231 -0.63 46.25 13.02
CA THR A 231 -1.62 47.28 12.71
C THR A 231 -1.11 48.58 13.30
N GLU A 232 -0.57 49.48 12.51
CA GLU A 232 -0.38 50.89 12.87
C GLU A 232 -1.75 51.60 12.83
N THR A 233 -2.26 51.94 14.00
CA THR A 233 -3.36 52.90 14.18
C THR A 233 -2.78 54.29 14.28
N THR A 234 -2.97 55.11 13.27
CA THR A 234 -2.80 56.55 13.38
C THR A 234 -4.08 57.17 13.91
N GLU A 235 -3.98 57.72 15.11
CA GLU A 235 -4.86 58.70 15.69
C GLU A 235 -4.72 60.01 14.94
N GLU A 236 -5.84 60.57 14.46
CA GLU A 236 -5.88 62.01 14.12
C GLU A 236 -7.11 62.64 14.80
N ALA A 237 -6.77 63.63 15.62
CA ALA A 237 -7.69 64.40 16.43
C ALA A 237 -8.16 65.67 15.70
N ALA A 238 -9.24 66.19 16.16
CA ALA A 238 -9.68 67.62 16.21
C ALA A 238 -10.58 68.13 15.05
N GLU A 239 -11.54 68.65 15.34
CA GLU A 239 -12.34 69.85 15.62
C GLU A 239 -13.81 69.69 15.28
#